data_0c4254f6b61c1d5755d31ce6e75887c7
#
_entry.id   0c4254f6b61c1d5755d31ce6e75887c7
#
_cell.length_a   1.000
_cell.length_b   1.000
_cell.length_c   1.000
_cell.angle_alpha   90.00
_cell.angle_beta   90.00
_cell.angle_gamma   90.00
#
_symmetry.space_group_name_H-M   'P 1'
#
loop_
_entity.id
_entity.type
_entity.pdbx_description
1 polymer ?
#
loop_
_entity_poly.entity_id
_entity_poly.type
_entity_poly.pdbx_seq_one_letter_code
_entity_poly.pdbx_strand_id
1 'polypeptide(L)'
;MSKMKVTKITFFIAGLLLLLCSCDKAVSQKSLELERDALMRKVQEISYDIVALKLDFSNEKCDQVMSELDKIHLTTPIEEVPEPLRMFYLKTQHQMDSMVAERRGELEHLIFSKIHPHIVKSDELVVKPGTEFPIYLVKGDTLFINFSTNNTMNATLYNMDSKTVVKEYGSVNRINDKRVIRNTAVYSLVLRSEQTQYISIEIGKKSSSFDNLRTSMKVEMDTIEAVASDFMSVRYQTIKLQNLFEEPRRLSLRSAIKSAFSGSSRSIVALQLPENTNDLAYQLRISTSKSDDSCDGQFFENSRSAYRKVRLLGLPVYESAKNNTSILREILNRVSPPRKEEDAYCDLYVFKSESQAKQFQNGAAVEKLNYDINNCIIGTQSCNNRIPINGERCIYLGLLNGHTATDVYIWIEAFVTIPTTAYHKMSYKAEARKQ
;
A
#
# COMPACT_ATOMS: atom_id res chain seq x y z
N MET A 1 15.08 46.74 -57.60
CA MET A 1 15.05 45.27 -57.40
C MET A 1 15.31 44.82 -55.92
N SER A 2 15.01 45.65 -54.93
CA SER A 2 15.33 45.32 -53.53
C SER A 2 14.12 44.99 -52.64
N LYS A 3 12.91 45.34 -52.95
CA LYS A 3 11.72 45.10 -52.08
C LYS A 3 11.09 43.70 -52.22
N MET A 4 11.41 42.93 -53.25
CA MET A 4 10.79 41.62 -53.49
C MET A 4 11.52 40.44 -52.80
N LYS A 5 12.77 40.63 -52.34
CA LYS A 5 13.53 39.61 -51.64
C LYS A 5 13.22 39.55 -50.12
N VAL A 6 12.89 40.72 -49.52
CA VAL A 6 12.61 40.80 -48.07
C VAL A 6 11.27 40.12 -47.73
N THR A 7 10.25 40.27 -48.61
CA THR A 7 8.92 39.69 -48.40
C THR A 7 8.93 38.14 -48.43
N LYS A 8 9.77 37.54 -49.27
CA LYS A 8 9.87 36.06 -49.34
C LYS A 8 10.59 35.44 -48.14
N ILE A 9 11.57 36.17 -47.59
CA ILE A 9 12.28 35.70 -46.38
C ILE A 9 11.38 35.83 -45.15
N THR A 10 10.58 36.91 -45.06
CA THR A 10 9.64 37.09 -43.92
C THR A 10 8.51 36.04 -43.94
N PHE A 11 8.02 35.66 -45.13
CA PHE A 11 7.04 34.55 -45.24
C PHE A 11 7.63 33.18 -44.94
N PHE A 12 8.91 32.96 -45.27
CA PHE A 12 9.58 31.71 -44.98
C PHE A 12 9.88 31.58 -43.46
N ILE A 13 10.28 32.66 -42.80
CA ILE A 13 10.50 32.70 -41.34
C ILE A 13 9.17 32.62 -40.58
N ALA A 14 8.10 33.29 -41.07
CA ALA A 14 6.76 33.15 -40.48
C ALA A 14 6.17 31.74 -40.66
N GLY A 15 6.41 31.10 -41.80
CA GLY A 15 6.04 29.71 -42.06
C GLY A 15 6.84 28.72 -41.23
N LEU A 16 8.13 28.99 -40.98
CA LEU A 16 8.99 28.17 -40.12
C LEU A 16 8.64 28.37 -38.66
N LEU A 17 8.28 29.59 -38.24
CA LEU A 17 7.78 29.88 -36.87
C LEU A 17 6.40 29.29 -36.63
N LEU A 18 5.51 29.26 -37.62
CA LEU A 18 4.22 28.59 -37.56
C LEU A 18 4.39 27.06 -37.51
N LEU A 19 5.37 26.49 -38.21
CA LEU A 19 5.73 25.08 -38.13
C LEU A 19 6.40 24.72 -36.79
N LEU A 20 7.10 25.65 -36.16
CA LEU A 20 7.68 25.46 -34.80
C LEU A 20 6.66 25.71 -33.70
N CYS A 21 5.59 26.50 -33.94
CA CYS A 21 4.49 26.67 -32.97
C CYS A 21 3.42 25.60 -33.06
N SER A 22 3.36 24.82 -34.15
CA SER A 22 2.46 23.66 -34.28
C SER A 22 3.11 22.33 -33.93
N CYS A 23 4.18 22.34 -33.15
CA CYS A 23 4.51 21.17 -32.34
C CYS A 23 3.48 21.07 -31.22
N ASP A 24 2.24 20.74 -31.57
CA ASP A 24 1.38 19.99 -30.67
C ASP A 24 2.25 18.87 -30.15
N LYS A 25 2.53 18.87 -28.82
CA LYS A 25 3.31 17.81 -28.21
C LYS A 25 2.48 16.54 -28.40
N ALA A 26 2.73 15.87 -29.52
CA ALA A 26 2.03 14.63 -29.84
C ALA A 26 2.16 13.71 -28.59
N VAL A 27 1.04 13.30 -28.05
CA VAL A 27 1.00 12.41 -26.89
C VAL A 27 1.77 11.15 -27.25
N SER A 28 2.86 10.92 -26.54
CA SER A 28 3.72 9.76 -26.74
C SER A 28 3.58 8.81 -25.55
N GLN A 29 3.92 7.55 -25.74
CA GLN A 29 3.95 6.59 -24.64
C GLN A 29 4.84 7.10 -23.50
N LYS A 30 6.01 7.66 -23.83
CA LYS A 30 6.95 8.22 -22.85
C LYS A 30 6.35 9.38 -22.05
N SER A 31 5.54 10.26 -22.68
CA SER A 31 4.87 11.36 -21.99
C SER A 31 3.82 10.86 -21.00
N LEU A 32 3.04 9.84 -21.37
CA LEU A 32 2.06 9.19 -20.49
C LEU A 32 2.73 8.43 -19.33
N GLU A 33 3.86 7.78 -19.58
CA GLU A 33 4.65 7.10 -18.54
C GLU A 33 5.22 8.11 -17.53
N LEU A 34 5.72 9.25 -18.00
CA LEU A 34 6.21 10.33 -17.11
C LEU A 34 5.09 10.93 -16.28
N GLU A 35 3.91 11.15 -16.87
CA GLU A 35 2.73 11.64 -16.16
C GLU A 35 2.28 10.62 -15.11
N ARG A 36 2.17 9.34 -15.48
CA ARG A 36 1.88 8.24 -14.54
C ARG A 36 2.85 8.23 -13.37
N ASP A 37 4.16 8.26 -13.66
CA ASP A 37 5.18 8.16 -12.62
C ASP A 37 5.18 9.38 -11.67
N ALA A 38 4.80 10.56 -12.20
CA ALA A 38 4.60 11.75 -11.38
C ALA A 38 3.38 11.62 -10.46
N LEU A 39 2.26 11.09 -10.98
CA LEU A 39 1.06 10.84 -10.20
C LEU A 39 1.29 9.75 -9.15
N MET A 40 2.01 8.68 -9.49
CA MET A 40 2.39 7.62 -8.56
C MET A 40 3.19 8.16 -7.36
N ARG A 41 4.14 9.08 -7.61
CA ARG A 41 4.90 9.75 -6.53
C ARG A 41 3.99 10.58 -5.63
N LYS A 42 3.04 11.33 -6.20
CA LYS A 42 2.07 12.10 -5.43
C LYS A 42 1.20 11.20 -4.54
N VAL A 43 0.69 10.08 -5.08
CA VAL A 43 -0.06 9.11 -4.27
C VAL A 43 0.79 8.56 -3.13
N GLN A 44 2.08 8.36 -3.37
CA GLN A 44 3.01 7.91 -2.33
C GLN A 44 3.22 8.98 -1.25
N GLU A 45 3.39 10.25 -1.61
CA GLU A 45 3.47 11.38 -0.67
C GLU A 45 2.20 11.45 0.19
N ILE A 46 1.02 11.39 -0.43
CA ILE A 46 -0.26 11.35 0.28
C ILE A 46 -0.34 10.18 1.26
N SER A 47 0.22 9.02 0.90
CA SER A 47 0.27 7.88 1.83
C SER A 47 1.08 8.19 3.10
N TYR A 48 2.18 8.94 2.98
CA TYR A 48 2.95 9.40 4.13
C TYR A 48 2.17 10.42 4.97
N ASP A 49 1.44 11.33 4.32
CA ASP A 49 0.62 12.31 5.00
C ASP A 49 -0.51 11.64 5.79
N ILE A 50 -1.17 10.63 5.23
CA ILE A 50 -2.19 9.83 5.94
C ILE A 50 -1.56 9.12 7.16
N VAL A 51 -0.33 8.62 7.04
CA VAL A 51 0.38 8.01 8.17
C VAL A 51 0.74 9.07 9.23
N ALA A 52 1.19 10.25 8.81
CA ALA A 52 1.50 11.35 9.73
C ALA A 52 0.26 11.83 10.49
N LEU A 53 -0.90 11.87 9.82
CA LEU A 53 -2.18 12.20 10.42
C LEU A 53 -2.61 11.24 11.55
N LYS A 54 -2.12 10.00 11.57
CA LYS A 54 -2.37 9.06 12.69
C LYS A 54 -1.68 9.51 13.98
N LEU A 55 -0.55 10.19 13.86
CA LEU A 55 0.23 10.69 14.98
C LEU A 55 -0.23 12.10 15.42
N ASP A 56 -0.54 12.95 14.46
CA ASP A 56 -0.93 14.35 14.68
C ASP A 56 -2.19 14.67 13.86
N PHE A 57 -3.35 14.25 14.37
CA PHE A 57 -4.63 14.39 13.70
C PHE A 57 -5.11 15.85 13.71
N SER A 58 -5.46 16.36 12.55
CA SER A 58 -6.08 17.67 12.35
C SER A 58 -7.10 17.60 11.20
N ASN A 59 -8.30 18.12 11.42
CA ASN A 59 -9.34 18.20 10.38
C ASN A 59 -8.84 19.00 9.17
N GLU A 60 -8.15 20.12 9.39
CA GLU A 60 -7.62 20.96 8.32
C GLU A 60 -6.62 20.19 7.44
N LYS A 61 -5.72 19.43 8.06
CA LYS A 61 -4.79 18.56 7.32
C LYS A 61 -5.51 17.44 6.57
N CYS A 62 -6.57 16.87 7.14
CA CYS A 62 -7.41 15.88 6.45
C CYS A 62 -8.04 16.47 5.18
N ASP A 63 -8.59 17.67 5.28
CA ASP A 63 -9.20 18.38 4.14
C ASP A 63 -8.17 18.70 3.06
N GLN A 64 -6.94 19.06 3.44
CA GLN A 64 -5.83 19.25 2.49
C GLN A 64 -5.50 17.96 1.76
N VAL A 65 -5.31 16.86 2.48
CA VAL A 65 -5.00 15.55 1.89
C VAL A 65 -6.13 15.07 0.98
N MET A 66 -7.39 15.28 1.37
CA MET A 66 -8.55 14.96 0.53
C MET A 66 -8.54 15.78 -0.77
N SER A 67 -8.27 17.09 -0.66
CA SER A 67 -8.15 17.99 -1.83
C SER A 67 -7.00 17.60 -2.76
N GLU A 68 -5.91 17.06 -2.23
CA GLU A 68 -4.79 16.57 -3.04
C GLU A 68 -5.13 15.27 -3.76
N LEU A 69 -5.86 14.36 -3.11
CA LEU A 69 -6.39 13.15 -3.75
C LEU A 69 -7.30 13.47 -4.93
N ASP A 70 -8.13 14.52 -4.82
CA ASP A 70 -9.04 14.95 -5.89
C ASP A 70 -8.30 15.48 -7.13
N LYS A 71 -7.04 15.88 -6.99
CA LYS A 71 -6.20 16.37 -8.09
C LYS A 71 -5.42 15.26 -8.80
N ILE A 72 -5.51 14.02 -8.33
CA ILE A 72 -4.79 12.89 -8.91
C ILE A 72 -5.62 12.27 -10.03
N HIS A 73 -5.42 12.75 -11.23
CA HIS A 73 -5.99 12.20 -12.46
C HIS A 73 -5.06 12.53 -13.63
N LEU A 74 -5.16 11.75 -14.70
CA LEU A 74 -4.44 12.07 -15.93
C LEU A 74 -4.93 13.40 -16.49
N THR A 75 -4.02 14.30 -16.80
CA THR A 75 -4.35 15.63 -17.34
C THR A 75 -4.52 15.62 -18.84
N THR A 76 -3.92 14.63 -19.51
CA THR A 76 -4.06 14.43 -20.96
C THR A 76 -5.47 13.94 -21.29
N PRO A 77 -6.27 14.65 -22.09
CA PRO A 77 -7.59 14.19 -22.52
C PRO A 77 -7.47 12.93 -23.37
N ILE A 78 -8.39 11.98 -23.21
CA ILE A 78 -8.36 10.71 -23.97
C ILE A 78 -8.48 10.92 -25.48
N GLU A 79 -9.15 11.99 -25.89
CA GLU A 79 -9.35 12.37 -27.27
C GLU A 79 -8.02 12.71 -27.96
N GLU A 80 -7.05 13.21 -27.20
CA GLU A 80 -5.70 13.57 -27.69
C GLU A 80 -4.76 12.36 -27.73
N VAL A 81 -5.18 11.22 -27.14
CA VAL A 81 -4.36 10.01 -27.08
C VAL A 81 -4.46 9.23 -28.39
N PRO A 82 -3.35 8.97 -29.08
CA PRO A 82 -3.34 8.15 -30.30
C PRO A 82 -3.93 6.76 -30.06
N GLU A 83 -4.68 6.25 -31.05
CA GLU A 83 -5.39 4.95 -30.96
C GLU A 83 -4.51 3.81 -30.43
N PRO A 84 -3.26 3.62 -30.86
CA PRO A 84 -2.40 2.55 -30.33
C PRO A 84 -2.08 2.68 -28.84
N LEU A 85 -2.20 3.88 -28.25
CA LEU A 85 -1.89 4.15 -26.85
C LEU A 85 -3.13 4.19 -25.93
N ARG A 86 -4.34 4.16 -26.49
CA ARG A 86 -5.58 4.26 -25.69
C ARG A 86 -5.73 3.15 -24.66
N MET A 87 -5.35 1.93 -25.00
CA MET A 87 -5.40 0.84 -24.03
C MET A 87 -4.43 1.05 -22.86
N PHE A 88 -3.23 1.56 -23.15
CA PHE A 88 -2.26 1.91 -22.11
C PHE A 88 -2.80 3.05 -21.23
N TYR A 89 -3.37 4.09 -21.84
CA TYR A 89 -3.99 5.21 -21.15
C TYR A 89 -5.12 4.74 -20.20
N LEU A 90 -6.10 4.00 -20.72
CA LEU A 90 -7.23 3.48 -19.93
C LEU A 90 -6.80 2.59 -18.77
N LYS A 91 -5.78 1.75 -19.00
CA LYS A 91 -5.20 0.91 -17.95
C LYS A 91 -4.54 1.77 -16.86
N THR A 92 -3.79 2.80 -17.27
CA THR A 92 -3.14 3.74 -16.34
C THR A 92 -4.17 4.52 -15.55
N GLN A 93 -5.21 5.05 -16.20
CA GLN A 93 -6.32 5.74 -15.54
C GLN A 93 -7.00 4.84 -14.50
N HIS A 94 -7.38 3.63 -14.88
CA HIS A 94 -8.01 2.68 -13.96
C HIS A 94 -7.11 2.33 -12.77
N GLN A 95 -5.80 2.22 -12.99
CA GLN A 95 -4.83 2.02 -11.92
C GLN A 95 -4.79 3.22 -10.96
N MET A 96 -4.78 4.45 -11.48
CA MET A 96 -4.80 5.68 -10.66
C MET A 96 -6.10 5.78 -9.87
N ASP A 97 -7.25 5.59 -10.52
CA ASP A 97 -8.56 5.64 -9.88
C ASP A 97 -8.65 4.64 -8.72
N SER A 98 -8.15 3.42 -8.93
CA SER A 98 -8.10 2.38 -7.89
C SER A 98 -7.23 2.80 -6.70
N MET A 99 -6.06 3.38 -6.95
CA MET A 99 -5.14 3.84 -5.90
C MET A 99 -5.71 5.03 -5.14
N VAL A 100 -6.33 5.98 -5.83
CA VAL A 100 -7.00 7.14 -5.21
C VAL A 100 -8.15 6.67 -4.32
N ALA A 101 -8.98 5.75 -4.81
CA ALA A 101 -10.09 5.18 -4.04
C ALA A 101 -9.60 4.45 -2.77
N GLU A 102 -8.50 3.69 -2.87
CA GLU A 102 -7.86 3.03 -1.72
C GLU A 102 -7.40 4.05 -0.68
N ARG A 103 -6.68 5.11 -1.09
CA ARG A 103 -6.18 6.15 -0.16
C ARG A 103 -7.31 6.99 0.43
N ARG A 104 -8.34 7.28 -0.34
CA ARG A 104 -9.55 7.94 0.16
C ARG A 104 -10.22 7.11 1.25
N GLY A 105 -10.40 5.81 1.02
CA GLY A 105 -10.94 4.91 2.03
C GLY A 105 -10.10 4.84 3.31
N GLU A 106 -8.77 4.83 3.20
CA GLU A 106 -7.86 4.88 4.36
C GLU A 106 -8.02 6.20 5.16
N LEU A 107 -8.09 7.33 4.45
CA LEU A 107 -8.26 8.64 5.07
C LEU A 107 -9.63 8.77 5.74
N GLU A 108 -10.70 8.37 5.06
CA GLU A 108 -12.05 8.34 5.62
C GLU A 108 -12.10 7.47 6.88
N HIS A 109 -11.52 6.26 6.83
CA HIS A 109 -11.44 5.39 8.00
C HIS A 109 -10.65 6.05 9.15
N LEU A 110 -9.54 6.74 8.85
CA LEU A 110 -8.77 7.47 9.85
C LEU A 110 -9.60 8.60 10.48
N ILE A 111 -10.28 9.41 9.67
CA ILE A 111 -11.16 10.49 10.13
C ILE A 111 -12.21 9.90 11.10
N PHE A 112 -12.90 8.84 10.69
CA PHE A 112 -13.89 8.17 11.54
C PHE A 112 -13.28 7.61 12.83
N SER A 113 -12.08 7.05 12.80
CA SER A 113 -11.41 6.49 13.98
C SER A 113 -10.97 7.54 14.99
N LYS A 114 -10.70 8.78 14.57
CA LYS A 114 -10.15 9.86 15.41
C LYS A 114 -11.20 10.82 15.93
N ILE A 115 -12.31 10.99 15.21
CA ILE A 115 -13.40 11.92 15.61
C ILE A 115 -14.14 11.43 16.85
N HIS A 116 -13.98 10.16 17.24
CA HIS A 116 -14.73 9.55 18.33
C HIS A 116 -13.84 9.07 19.49
N PRO A 117 -13.23 9.97 20.27
CA PRO A 117 -12.61 9.56 21.50
C PRO A 117 -13.66 9.26 22.55
N HIS A 118 -13.51 8.17 23.16
CA HIS A 118 -13.93 7.61 24.45
C HIS A 118 -15.23 7.99 25.14
N ILE A 119 -15.84 9.11 24.92
CA ILE A 119 -17.14 9.49 25.49
C ILE A 119 -17.78 10.37 24.47
N VAL A 120 -18.69 9.85 23.69
CA VAL A 120 -19.11 10.61 22.56
C VAL A 120 -20.57 10.40 22.27
N LYS A 121 -21.13 11.50 21.98
CA LYS A 121 -22.32 11.59 21.21
C LYS A 121 -21.92 11.53 19.76
N SER A 122 -22.12 10.41 19.10
CA SER A 122 -21.86 10.26 17.69
C SER A 122 -23.02 9.62 16.99
N ASP A 123 -23.45 10.24 15.91
CA ASP A 123 -24.56 9.76 15.10
C ASP A 123 -24.11 8.97 13.86
N GLU A 124 -22.79 8.81 13.65
CA GLU A 124 -22.25 8.22 12.41
C GLU A 124 -20.97 7.39 12.61
N LEU A 125 -20.91 6.57 13.64
CA LEU A 125 -19.76 5.69 13.80
C LEU A 125 -19.93 4.44 12.96
N VAL A 126 -18.89 4.06 12.20
CA VAL A 126 -18.84 2.81 11.45
C VAL A 126 -18.09 1.75 12.24
N VAL A 127 -18.76 0.65 12.54
CA VAL A 127 -18.21 -0.48 13.31
C VAL A 127 -17.88 -1.64 12.38
N LYS A 128 -16.63 -2.12 12.43
CA LYS A 128 -16.17 -3.30 11.68
C LYS A 128 -14.89 -3.87 12.29
N PRO A 129 -14.73 -5.16 12.36
CA PRO A 129 -15.64 -6.21 12.84
C PRO A 129 -15.78 -6.22 14.37
N GLY A 130 -15.13 -5.30 15.03
CA GLY A 130 -15.20 -5.10 16.48
C GLY A 130 -14.64 -3.75 16.83
N THR A 131 -15.45 -2.93 17.50
CA THR A 131 -15.06 -1.63 18.00
C THR A 131 -15.16 -1.64 19.50
N GLU A 132 -14.17 -1.07 20.17
CA GLU A 132 -14.05 -1.07 21.62
C GLU A 132 -14.08 0.36 22.13
N PHE A 133 -14.85 0.58 23.19
CA PHE A 133 -15.04 1.86 23.85
C PHE A 133 -14.59 1.76 25.30
N PRO A 134 -13.30 1.95 25.58
CA PRO A 134 -12.79 1.86 26.94
C PRO A 134 -13.08 3.14 27.73
N ILE A 135 -13.36 2.95 29.01
CA ILE A 135 -13.59 4.02 29.97
C ILE A 135 -13.02 3.60 31.33
N TYR A 136 -12.28 4.50 31.98
CA TYR A 136 -11.84 4.28 33.36
C TYR A 136 -12.94 4.73 34.32
N LEU A 137 -13.36 3.83 35.20
CA LEU A 137 -14.39 4.03 36.16
C LEU A 137 -13.88 3.70 37.56
N VAL A 138 -14.28 4.52 38.54
CA VAL A 138 -13.96 4.34 39.95
C VAL A 138 -15.16 3.68 40.63
N LYS A 139 -14.89 2.90 41.68
CA LYS A 139 -15.95 2.31 42.50
C LYS A 139 -16.96 3.39 42.95
N GLY A 140 -18.23 3.14 42.71
CA GLY A 140 -19.32 4.07 43.01
C GLY A 140 -19.73 4.95 41.81
N ASP A 141 -18.92 5.08 40.76
CA ASP A 141 -19.32 5.78 39.55
C ASP A 141 -20.53 5.12 38.91
N THR A 142 -21.34 5.92 38.23
CA THR A 142 -22.45 5.39 37.42
C THR A 142 -22.10 5.51 35.94
N LEU A 143 -22.03 4.36 35.26
CA LEU A 143 -21.86 4.25 33.82
C LEU A 143 -23.21 4.38 33.13
N PHE A 144 -23.27 5.18 32.06
CA PHE A 144 -24.40 5.28 31.14
C PHE A 144 -23.99 4.83 29.76
N ILE A 145 -24.81 4.01 29.12
CA ILE A 145 -24.62 3.55 27.75
C ILE A 145 -25.93 3.76 27.01
N ASN A 146 -25.94 4.67 26.04
CA ASN A 146 -26.99 4.82 25.04
C ASN A 146 -26.44 4.42 23.70
N PHE A 147 -27.04 3.45 23.05
CA PHE A 147 -26.59 2.91 21.77
C PHE A 147 -27.79 2.60 20.90
N SER A 148 -27.71 2.92 19.61
CA SER A 148 -28.68 2.51 18.61
C SER A 148 -28.03 2.31 17.25
N THR A 149 -28.60 1.38 16.48
CA THR A 149 -28.19 1.05 15.12
C THR A 149 -29.37 0.51 14.32
N ASN A 150 -29.25 0.51 13.00
CA ASN A 150 -30.30 -0.01 12.11
C ASN A 150 -30.37 -1.54 12.10
N ASN A 151 -29.25 -2.23 12.27
CA ASN A 151 -29.18 -3.69 12.29
C ASN A 151 -28.67 -4.17 13.65
N THR A 152 -28.97 -5.42 13.99
CA THR A 152 -28.47 -6.01 15.23
C THR A 152 -26.97 -6.21 15.21
N MET A 153 -26.33 -6.02 16.36
CA MET A 153 -24.92 -6.36 16.60
C MET A 153 -24.73 -6.91 18.01
N ASN A 154 -23.68 -7.71 18.19
CA ASN A 154 -23.34 -8.24 19.49
C ASN A 154 -22.63 -7.17 20.33
N ALA A 155 -23.15 -6.92 21.53
CA ALA A 155 -22.60 -5.96 22.47
C ALA A 155 -22.31 -6.61 23.81
N THR A 156 -21.12 -6.35 24.35
CA THR A 156 -20.69 -6.89 25.64
C THR A 156 -19.84 -5.86 26.39
N LEU A 157 -20.15 -5.65 27.65
CA LEU A 157 -19.37 -4.82 28.56
C LEU A 157 -18.41 -5.70 29.36
N TYR A 158 -17.14 -5.39 29.30
CA TYR A 158 -16.08 -6.10 30.02
C TYR A 158 -15.46 -5.22 31.12
N ASN A 159 -14.97 -5.88 32.18
CA ASN A 159 -13.95 -5.31 33.05
C ASN A 159 -12.59 -5.83 32.54
N MET A 160 -11.76 -4.93 32.07
CA MET A 160 -10.51 -5.27 31.39
C MET A 160 -9.41 -5.70 32.35
N ASP A 161 -9.41 -5.16 33.58
CA ASP A 161 -8.41 -5.50 34.59
C ASP A 161 -8.62 -6.92 35.13
N SER A 162 -9.86 -7.28 35.43
CA SER A 162 -10.20 -8.64 35.89
C SER A 162 -10.47 -9.62 34.75
N LYS A 163 -10.50 -9.16 33.51
CA LYS A 163 -10.80 -9.94 32.29
C LYS A 163 -12.14 -10.67 32.36
N THR A 164 -13.15 -10.03 32.93
CA THR A 164 -14.48 -10.64 33.16
C THR A 164 -15.57 -9.90 32.39
N VAL A 165 -16.59 -10.66 32.00
CA VAL A 165 -17.83 -10.09 31.45
C VAL A 165 -18.59 -9.43 32.60
N VAL A 166 -18.91 -8.14 32.45
CA VAL A 166 -19.75 -7.38 33.34
C VAL A 166 -21.22 -7.49 32.95
N LYS A 167 -21.47 -7.41 31.63
CA LYS A 167 -22.80 -7.61 31.06
C LYS A 167 -22.69 -7.99 29.60
N GLU A 168 -23.41 -9.01 29.23
CA GLU A 168 -23.65 -9.40 27.85
C GLU A 168 -25.05 -8.89 27.46
N TYR A 169 -25.12 -8.05 26.41
CA TYR A 169 -26.37 -7.56 25.86
C TYR A 169 -26.89 -8.47 24.75
N GLY A 170 -26.01 -9.33 24.21
CA GLY A 170 -26.33 -10.20 23.10
C GLY A 170 -26.45 -9.43 21.77
N SER A 171 -27.26 -9.97 20.85
CA SER A 171 -27.54 -9.36 19.55
C SER A 171 -28.64 -8.32 19.68
N VAL A 172 -28.26 -7.05 19.69
CA VAL A 172 -29.16 -5.92 19.95
C VAL A 172 -28.97 -4.81 18.93
N ASN A 173 -30.04 -4.05 18.70
CA ASN A 173 -29.99 -2.82 17.90
C ASN A 173 -30.16 -1.56 18.78
N ARG A 174 -30.40 -1.72 20.07
CA ARG A 174 -30.52 -0.62 21.02
C ARG A 174 -30.07 -1.05 22.42
N ILE A 175 -29.31 -0.18 23.09
CA ILE A 175 -28.96 -0.29 24.50
C ILE A 175 -29.30 1.02 25.18
N ASN A 176 -29.97 0.93 26.33
CA ASN A 176 -30.10 2.03 27.28
C ASN A 176 -29.81 1.40 28.66
N ASP A 177 -28.57 1.53 29.12
CA ASP A 177 -28.13 0.94 30.40
C ASP A 177 -27.58 2.01 31.33
N LYS A 178 -27.90 1.84 32.59
CA LYS A 178 -27.40 2.65 33.69
C LYS A 178 -26.93 1.72 34.80
N ARG A 179 -25.65 1.84 35.16
CA ARG A 179 -25.03 0.87 36.07
C ARG A 179 -24.08 1.52 37.07
N VAL A 180 -24.25 1.21 38.36
CA VAL A 180 -23.29 1.57 39.38
C VAL A 180 -22.09 0.58 39.35
N ILE A 181 -20.90 1.14 39.33
CA ILE A 181 -19.65 0.40 39.25
C ILE A 181 -19.20 -0.07 40.63
N ARG A 182 -18.89 -1.35 40.72
CA ARG A 182 -18.49 -2.00 41.98
C ARG A 182 -16.99 -1.99 42.25
N ASN A 183 -16.18 -1.99 41.17
CA ASN A 183 -14.72 -2.06 41.25
C ASN A 183 -14.12 -0.94 40.40
N THR A 184 -13.05 -0.33 40.92
CA THR A 184 -12.23 0.59 40.11
C THR A 184 -11.45 -0.19 39.07
N ALA A 185 -11.65 0.11 37.80
CA ALA A 185 -11.00 -0.59 36.68
C ALA A 185 -11.19 0.16 35.36
N VAL A 186 -10.49 -0.28 34.33
CA VAL A 186 -10.84 0.01 32.94
C VAL A 186 -11.98 -0.92 32.52
N TYR A 187 -13.06 -0.33 32.04
CA TYR A 187 -14.18 -1.04 31.43
C TYR A 187 -14.16 -0.78 29.91
N SER A 188 -14.64 -1.73 29.13
CA SER A 188 -14.79 -1.53 27.69
C SER A 188 -16.10 -2.10 27.19
N LEU A 189 -16.88 -1.27 26.48
CA LEU A 189 -18.00 -1.75 25.69
C LEU A 189 -17.46 -2.21 24.34
N VAL A 190 -17.66 -3.47 24.04
CA VAL A 190 -17.22 -4.11 22.81
C VAL A 190 -18.42 -4.37 21.92
N LEU A 191 -18.43 -3.77 20.75
CA LEU A 191 -19.42 -3.97 19.71
C LEU A 191 -18.85 -4.83 18.59
N ARG A 192 -19.56 -5.89 18.20
CA ARG A 192 -19.16 -6.79 17.12
C ARG A 192 -20.24 -6.92 16.07
N SER A 193 -19.87 -6.75 14.80
CA SER A 193 -20.75 -6.93 13.66
C SER A 193 -20.00 -7.62 12.52
N GLU A 194 -20.69 -8.46 11.76
CA GLU A 194 -20.14 -9.09 10.56
C GLU A 194 -19.99 -8.08 9.40
N GLN A 195 -20.80 -7.03 9.42
CA GLN A 195 -20.82 -5.99 8.40
C GLN A 195 -20.53 -4.62 9.01
N THR A 196 -19.99 -3.75 8.19
CA THR A 196 -19.85 -2.33 8.55
C THR A 196 -21.23 -1.71 8.78
N GLN A 197 -21.41 -1.04 9.91
CA GLN A 197 -22.68 -0.43 10.27
C GLN A 197 -22.46 0.97 10.85
N TYR A 198 -23.45 1.83 10.61
CA TYR A 198 -23.56 3.11 11.29
C TYR A 198 -24.24 2.92 12.64
N ILE A 199 -23.66 3.51 13.66
CA ILE A 199 -24.20 3.48 15.02
C ILE A 199 -24.28 4.89 15.58
N SER A 200 -25.29 5.12 16.41
CA SER A 200 -25.33 6.25 17.35
C SER A 200 -24.96 5.72 18.72
N ILE A 201 -23.96 6.31 19.37
CA ILE A 201 -23.50 5.87 20.67
C ILE A 201 -23.15 7.05 21.57
N GLU A 202 -23.60 6.96 22.82
CA GLU A 202 -23.23 7.85 23.90
C GLU A 202 -22.83 7.00 25.11
N ILE A 203 -21.57 7.13 25.54
CA ILE A 203 -21.08 6.51 26.78
C ILE A 203 -20.64 7.61 27.71
N GLY A 204 -21.16 7.61 28.90
CA GLY A 204 -20.87 8.63 29.88
C GLY A 204 -20.71 8.05 31.28
N LYS A 205 -20.11 8.83 32.17
CA LYS A 205 -20.05 8.52 33.59
C LYS A 205 -20.55 9.67 34.44
N LYS A 206 -21.19 9.35 35.54
CA LYS A 206 -21.42 10.26 36.64
C LYS A 206 -20.55 9.81 37.80
N SER A 207 -19.62 10.68 38.22
CA SER A 207 -18.74 10.40 39.35
C SER A 207 -19.50 10.35 40.67
N SER A 208 -19.09 9.47 41.55
CA SER A 208 -19.69 9.27 42.87
C SER A 208 -19.27 10.36 43.87
N SER A 209 -18.13 11.06 43.63
CA SER A 209 -17.62 12.11 44.50
C SER A 209 -16.88 13.19 43.70
N PHE A 210 -16.63 14.34 44.32
CA PHE A 210 -15.86 15.43 43.75
C PHE A 210 -14.37 15.05 43.57
N ASP A 211 -13.83 14.23 44.47
CA ASP A 211 -12.43 13.74 44.37
C ASP A 211 -12.27 12.80 43.16
N ASN A 212 -13.29 11.98 42.88
CA ASN A 212 -13.29 11.12 41.68
C ASN A 212 -13.38 11.91 40.38
N LEU A 213 -13.95 13.11 40.38
CA LEU A 213 -13.96 14.06 39.25
C LEU A 213 -12.55 14.61 38.97
N ARG A 214 -11.77 14.90 40.01
CA ARG A 214 -10.40 15.42 39.90
C ARG A 214 -9.42 14.36 39.38
N THR A 215 -9.66 13.08 39.61
CA THR A 215 -8.89 11.95 39.09
C THR A 215 -9.38 11.48 37.74
N SER A 216 -9.65 12.40 36.80
CA SER A 216 -10.03 11.99 35.46
C SER A 216 -8.85 11.29 34.77
N MET A 217 -9.03 10.00 34.49
CA MET A 217 -8.05 9.18 33.80
C MET A 217 -8.41 9.13 32.32
N LYS A 218 -7.42 9.28 31.46
CA LYS A 218 -7.52 8.96 30.05
C LYS A 218 -7.13 7.49 29.87
N VAL A 219 -7.92 6.72 29.15
CA VAL A 219 -7.53 5.38 28.76
C VAL A 219 -6.85 5.45 27.41
N GLU A 220 -5.61 5.06 27.37
CA GLU A 220 -4.88 4.83 26.15
C GLU A 220 -5.04 3.36 25.72
N MET A 221 -5.29 3.16 24.45
CA MET A 221 -5.38 1.83 23.85
C MET A 221 -4.20 1.62 22.94
N ASP A 222 -3.61 0.43 23.03
CA ASP A 222 -2.58 -0.02 22.13
C ASP A 222 -2.87 -1.43 21.64
N THR A 223 -2.54 -1.72 20.41
CA THR A 223 -2.69 -3.05 19.83
C THR A 223 -1.40 -3.83 20.03
N ILE A 224 -1.46 -4.91 20.77
CA ILE A 224 -0.31 -5.78 21.04
C ILE A 224 -0.49 -7.15 20.40
N GLU A 225 0.62 -7.83 20.13
CA GLU A 225 0.60 -9.23 19.69
C GLU A 225 -0.02 -10.14 20.76
N ALA A 226 -0.73 -11.15 20.29
CA ALA A 226 -1.44 -12.08 21.13
C ALA A 226 -1.33 -13.51 20.59
N VAL A 227 -1.73 -14.47 21.40
CA VAL A 227 -1.96 -15.86 20.99
C VAL A 227 -3.46 -16.16 21.00
N ALA A 228 -3.85 -17.23 20.32
CA ALA A 228 -5.27 -17.61 20.20
C ALA A 228 -6.00 -17.76 21.55
N SER A 229 -5.28 -18.17 22.60
CA SER A 229 -5.82 -18.37 23.94
C SER A 229 -5.90 -17.11 24.79
N ASP A 230 -5.38 -15.98 24.30
CA ASP A 230 -5.42 -14.72 25.06
C ASP A 230 -6.84 -14.17 25.14
N PHE A 231 -7.13 -13.54 26.28
CA PHE A 231 -8.41 -12.88 26.50
C PHE A 231 -8.66 -11.81 25.43
N MET A 232 -9.80 -11.90 24.76
CA MET A 232 -10.21 -11.00 23.67
C MET A 232 -9.22 -10.93 22.51
N SER A 233 -8.42 -11.97 22.28
CA SER A 233 -7.58 -12.02 21.10
C SER A 233 -8.44 -12.06 19.84
N VAL A 234 -8.06 -11.25 18.87
CA VAL A 234 -8.71 -11.19 17.56
C VAL A 234 -7.79 -11.80 16.53
N ARG A 235 -8.30 -12.79 15.81
CA ARG A 235 -7.62 -13.41 14.69
C ARG A 235 -7.61 -12.46 13.52
N TYR A 236 -6.47 -12.30 12.85
CA TYR A 236 -6.38 -11.54 11.62
C TYR A 236 -5.46 -12.22 10.61
N GLN A 237 -5.68 -11.90 9.35
CA GLN A 237 -4.79 -12.33 8.29
C GLN A 237 -3.60 -11.37 8.21
N THR A 238 -2.43 -11.92 8.06
CA THR A 238 -1.19 -11.16 7.90
C THR A 238 -0.32 -11.85 6.86
N ILE A 239 0.88 -11.36 6.62
CA ILE A 239 1.82 -11.96 5.70
C ILE A 239 3.12 -12.33 6.42
N LYS A 240 3.70 -13.44 5.97
CA LYS A 240 5.10 -13.81 6.26
C LYS A 240 5.93 -13.43 5.02
N LEU A 241 7.03 -12.76 5.23
CA LEU A 241 8.02 -12.52 4.18
C LEU A 241 9.02 -13.68 4.18
N GLN A 242 9.31 -14.22 3.00
CA GLN A 242 10.29 -15.28 2.83
C GLN A 242 11.24 -14.94 1.69
N ASN A 243 12.53 -14.88 2.00
CA ASN A 243 13.56 -14.64 1.01
C ASN A 243 13.67 -15.85 0.04
N LEU A 244 13.90 -15.58 -1.24
CA LEU A 244 14.09 -16.61 -2.25
C LEU A 244 15.57 -16.88 -2.53
N PHE A 245 16.44 -15.96 -2.20
CA PHE A 245 17.88 -16.08 -2.44
C PHE A 245 18.65 -15.73 -1.16
N GLU A 246 19.64 -16.52 -0.85
CA GLU A 246 20.59 -16.20 0.26
C GLU A 246 21.46 -15.01 -0.11
N GLU A 247 21.88 -14.95 -1.40
CA GLU A 247 22.66 -13.84 -1.97
C GLU A 247 22.03 -13.37 -3.28
N PRO A 248 22.26 -12.11 -3.70
CA PRO A 248 21.76 -11.60 -4.98
C PRO A 248 22.22 -12.47 -6.15
N ARG A 249 21.31 -12.85 -7.01
CA ARG A 249 21.63 -13.54 -8.26
C ARG A 249 22.30 -12.59 -9.22
N ARG A 250 23.49 -12.95 -9.70
CA ARG A 250 24.28 -12.13 -10.61
C ARG A 250 24.24 -12.69 -12.01
N LEU A 251 23.99 -11.84 -12.99
CA LEU A 251 23.91 -12.16 -14.40
C LEU A 251 24.76 -11.19 -15.21
N SER A 252 25.27 -11.66 -16.34
CA SER A 252 25.95 -10.84 -17.33
C SER A 252 25.32 -11.09 -18.69
N LEU A 253 24.77 -10.04 -19.29
CA LEU A 253 24.16 -10.08 -20.61
C LEU A 253 25.06 -9.34 -21.60
N ARG A 254 25.46 -10.02 -22.64
CA ARG A 254 26.29 -9.45 -23.71
C ARG A 254 25.45 -8.49 -24.56
N SER A 255 26.10 -7.51 -25.14
CA SER A 255 25.50 -6.66 -26.17
C SER A 255 25.19 -7.47 -27.44
N ALA A 256 24.37 -6.95 -28.32
CA ALA A 256 23.97 -7.60 -29.56
C ALA A 256 25.20 -8.00 -30.42
N ILE A 257 26.17 -7.13 -30.57
CA ILE A 257 27.40 -7.42 -31.34
C ILE A 257 28.22 -8.53 -30.66
N LYS A 258 28.49 -8.42 -29.36
CA LYS A 258 29.33 -9.38 -28.65
C LYS A 258 28.67 -10.74 -28.53
N SER A 259 27.36 -10.80 -28.36
CA SER A 259 26.60 -12.06 -28.25
C SER A 259 26.66 -12.90 -29.55
N ALA A 260 26.86 -12.25 -30.70
CA ALA A 260 27.06 -12.95 -31.97
C ALA A 260 28.36 -13.74 -32.03
N PHE A 261 29.34 -13.40 -31.20
CA PHE A 261 30.66 -14.09 -31.14
C PHE A 261 30.78 -14.98 -29.91
N SER A 262 30.30 -14.55 -28.78
CA SER A 262 30.38 -15.33 -27.54
C SER A 262 29.41 -14.86 -26.48
N GLY A 263 28.83 -15.78 -25.68
CA GLY A 263 27.90 -15.48 -24.64
C GLY A 263 26.46 -15.26 -25.17
N SER A 264 25.60 -14.68 -24.34
CA SER A 264 24.18 -14.45 -24.69
C SER A 264 23.76 -13.07 -24.29
N SER A 265 22.91 -12.46 -25.14
CA SER A 265 22.17 -11.25 -24.80
C SER A 265 20.89 -11.54 -23.99
N ARG A 266 20.56 -12.82 -23.79
CA ARG A 266 19.36 -13.25 -23.06
C ARG A 266 19.72 -14.18 -21.91
N SER A 267 18.98 -14.05 -20.83
CA SER A 267 19.08 -14.98 -19.70
C SER A 267 17.70 -15.16 -19.06
N ILE A 268 17.54 -16.28 -18.35
CA ILE A 268 16.37 -16.52 -17.52
C ILE A 268 16.78 -16.76 -16.07
N VAL A 269 15.97 -16.30 -15.14
CA VAL A 269 16.08 -16.63 -13.72
C VAL A 269 14.78 -17.29 -13.29
N ALA A 270 14.86 -18.55 -12.86
CA ALA A 270 13.74 -19.28 -12.30
C ALA A 270 13.59 -18.93 -10.82
N LEU A 271 12.41 -18.47 -10.45
CA LEU A 271 12.02 -18.15 -9.09
C LEU A 271 11.07 -19.25 -8.59
N GLN A 272 11.60 -20.17 -7.81
CA GLN A 272 10.79 -21.24 -7.19
C GLN A 272 9.98 -20.62 -6.05
N LEU A 273 8.66 -20.80 -6.11
CA LEU A 273 7.73 -20.18 -5.18
C LEU A 273 7.27 -21.21 -4.15
N PRO A 274 7.35 -20.88 -2.86
CA PRO A 274 6.71 -21.68 -1.80
C PRO A 274 5.21 -21.82 -2.03
N GLU A 275 4.62 -22.82 -1.40
CA GLU A 275 3.15 -22.97 -1.40
C GLU A 275 2.46 -21.78 -0.76
N ASN A 276 1.27 -21.46 -1.29
CA ASN A 276 0.46 -20.35 -0.82
C ASN A 276 1.13 -18.96 -0.97
N THR A 277 2.07 -18.82 -1.89
CA THR A 277 2.62 -17.50 -2.23
C THR A 277 1.52 -16.61 -2.83
N ASN A 278 1.38 -15.39 -2.30
CA ASN A 278 0.44 -14.39 -2.82
C ASN A 278 1.11 -13.42 -3.79
N ASP A 279 2.29 -12.96 -3.43
CA ASP A 279 3.03 -11.98 -4.22
C ASP A 279 4.50 -12.33 -4.22
N LEU A 280 5.13 -12.03 -5.31
CA LEU A 280 6.57 -12.01 -5.49
C LEU A 280 7.03 -10.55 -5.57
N ALA A 281 7.93 -10.15 -4.71
CA ALA A 281 8.63 -8.87 -4.78
C ALA A 281 10.05 -9.11 -5.24
N TYR A 282 10.56 -8.25 -6.10
CA TYR A 282 11.94 -8.34 -6.57
C TYR A 282 12.57 -6.97 -6.73
N GLN A 283 13.87 -6.92 -6.56
CA GLN A 283 14.71 -5.79 -6.90
C GLN A 283 15.64 -6.19 -8.05
N LEU A 284 15.70 -5.32 -9.06
CA LEU A 284 16.67 -5.39 -10.13
C LEU A 284 17.66 -4.24 -9.97
N ARG A 285 18.94 -4.55 -9.85
CA ARG A 285 20.03 -3.60 -10.04
C ARG A 285 20.68 -3.87 -11.38
N ILE A 286 20.72 -2.88 -12.24
CA ILE A 286 21.30 -2.97 -13.60
C ILE A 286 22.42 -1.95 -13.70
N SER A 287 23.60 -2.40 -14.13
CA SER A 287 24.77 -1.55 -14.28
C SER A 287 25.54 -1.92 -15.54
N THR A 288 26.25 -0.98 -16.10
CA THR A 288 27.25 -1.21 -17.16
C THR A 288 28.61 -1.64 -16.59
N SER A 289 28.81 -1.53 -15.27
CA SER A 289 30.03 -1.95 -14.55
C SER A 289 29.85 -3.32 -13.92
N LYS A 290 30.83 -4.20 -14.12
CA LYS A 290 30.90 -5.52 -13.49
C LYS A 290 31.13 -5.45 -11.96
N SER A 291 31.78 -4.39 -11.50
CA SER A 291 32.17 -4.18 -10.09
C SER A 291 31.30 -3.18 -9.39
N ASP A 292 29.97 -3.20 -9.62
CA ASP A 292 29.07 -2.33 -8.90
C ASP A 292 28.83 -2.85 -7.47
N ASP A 293 29.45 -2.19 -6.51
CA ASP A 293 29.33 -2.52 -5.08
C ASP A 293 28.04 -1.98 -4.43
N SER A 294 27.17 -1.32 -5.19
CA SER A 294 25.91 -0.78 -4.68
C SER A 294 24.83 -1.86 -4.46
N CYS A 295 25.08 -3.09 -4.83
CA CYS A 295 24.19 -4.22 -4.61
C CYS A 295 24.64 -4.99 -3.36
N ASP A 296 24.13 -4.56 -2.22
CA ASP A 296 24.57 -5.02 -0.88
C ASP A 296 23.78 -6.21 -0.33
N GLY A 297 22.81 -6.74 -1.08
CA GLY A 297 21.95 -7.84 -0.63
C GLY A 297 20.97 -7.49 0.47
N GLN A 298 20.65 -6.22 0.65
CA GLN A 298 19.82 -5.72 1.76
C GLN A 298 18.34 -5.58 1.43
N PHE A 299 17.90 -5.89 0.21
CA PHE A 299 16.52 -5.68 -0.20
C PHE A 299 15.52 -6.41 0.71
N PHE A 300 15.78 -7.66 1.04
CA PHE A 300 14.92 -8.44 1.93
C PHE A 300 14.91 -7.87 3.35
N GLU A 301 16.06 -7.56 3.93
CA GLU A 301 16.14 -7.03 5.31
C GLU A 301 15.55 -5.62 5.41
N ASN A 302 15.74 -4.78 4.41
CA ASN A 302 15.10 -3.47 4.32
C ASN A 302 13.57 -3.61 4.21
N SER A 303 13.10 -4.56 3.41
CA SER A 303 11.67 -4.86 3.29
C SER A 303 11.08 -5.40 4.59
N ARG A 304 11.81 -6.26 5.29
CA ARG A 304 11.44 -6.80 6.60
C ARG A 304 11.38 -5.70 7.67
N SER A 305 12.33 -4.79 7.65
CA SER A 305 12.33 -3.61 8.54
C SER A 305 11.15 -2.68 8.24
N ALA A 306 10.88 -2.41 6.95
CA ALA A 306 9.73 -1.63 6.52
C ALA A 306 8.41 -2.29 6.94
N TYR A 307 8.29 -3.62 6.78
CA TYR A 307 7.12 -4.37 7.24
C TYR A 307 6.88 -4.24 8.74
N ARG A 308 7.94 -4.32 9.56
CA ARG A 308 7.83 -4.11 11.01
C ARG A 308 7.29 -2.71 11.33
N LYS A 309 7.78 -1.67 10.65
CA LYS A 309 7.31 -0.29 10.82
C LYS A 309 5.83 -0.14 10.40
N VAL A 310 5.45 -0.70 9.26
CA VAL A 310 4.05 -0.71 8.78
C VAL A 310 3.13 -1.36 9.82
N ARG A 311 3.56 -2.46 10.41
CA ARG A 311 2.83 -3.20 11.43
C ARG A 311 2.68 -2.41 12.74
N LEU A 312 3.74 -1.73 13.19
CA LEU A 312 3.73 -0.89 14.39
C LEU A 312 2.83 0.34 14.25
N LEU A 313 2.69 0.89 13.06
CA LEU A 313 1.85 2.06 12.80
C LEU A 313 0.35 1.73 12.79
N GLY A 314 -0.04 0.49 13.07
CA GLY A 314 -1.45 0.08 13.11
C GLY A 314 -2.19 0.33 11.80
N LEU A 315 -1.46 0.33 10.68
CA LEU A 315 -2.10 0.27 9.36
C LEU A 315 -3.01 -0.96 9.37
N PRO A 316 -4.26 -0.86 8.86
CA PRO A 316 -5.23 -1.93 8.97
C PRO A 316 -4.72 -3.18 8.26
N VAL A 317 -3.96 -3.96 9.02
CA VAL A 317 -3.60 -5.34 8.67
C VAL A 317 -4.87 -6.21 8.68
N TYR A 318 -6.00 -5.58 9.05
CA TYR A 318 -7.27 -6.19 9.42
C TYR A 318 -8.23 -6.47 8.28
N GLU A 319 -8.00 -5.91 7.12
CA GLU A 319 -8.93 -6.14 6.03
C GLU A 319 -8.50 -7.33 5.17
N SER A 320 -9.44 -8.21 4.97
CA SER A 320 -9.48 -9.45 4.18
C SER A 320 -8.34 -9.70 3.16
N ALA A 321 -8.13 -10.95 2.76
CA ALA A 321 -7.12 -11.42 1.79
C ALA A 321 -6.97 -10.58 0.48
N LYS A 322 -7.93 -9.72 0.17
CA LYS A 322 -7.83 -8.74 -0.92
C LYS A 322 -6.83 -7.60 -0.65
N ASN A 323 -6.45 -7.36 0.62
CA ASN A 323 -5.61 -6.22 1.03
C ASN A 323 -4.14 -6.56 1.29
N ASN A 324 -3.72 -7.83 1.16
CA ASN A 324 -2.29 -8.18 1.22
C ASN A 324 -1.47 -7.44 0.16
N THR A 325 -2.11 -7.09 -0.95
CA THR A 325 -1.55 -6.27 -2.03
C THR A 325 -1.16 -4.87 -1.57
N SER A 326 -1.94 -4.26 -0.67
CA SER A 326 -1.65 -2.92 -0.14
C SER A 326 -0.48 -2.94 0.83
N ILE A 327 -0.36 -3.97 1.66
CA ILE A 327 0.74 -4.12 2.62
C ILE A 327 2.08 -4.25 1.88
N LEU A 328 2.16 -5.11 0.88
CA LEU A 328 3.39 -5.28 0.11
C LEU A 328 3.78 -3.98 -0.63
N ARG A 329 2.81 -3.28 -1.19
CA ARG A 329 3.05 -1.99 -1.84
C ARG A 329 3.62 -0.98 -0.84
N GLU A 330 3.05 -0.90 0.35
CA GLU A 330 3.51 0.00 1.41
C GLU A 330 4.92 -0.37 1.88
N ILE A 331 5.24 -1.65 1.95
CA ILE A 331 6.61 -2.11 2.22
C ILE A 331 7.56 -1.61 1.14
N LEU A 332 7.24 -1.86 -0.14
CA LEU A 332 8.11 -1.49 -1.26
C LEU A 332 8.28 0.02 -1.39
N ASN A 333 7.25 0.81 -1.06
CA ASN A 333 7.33 2.27 -1.04
C ASN A 333 8.30 2.80 0.03
N ARG A 334 8.56 2.04 1.09
CA ARG A 334 9.50 2.39 2.17
C ARG A 334 10.91 1.86 1.96
N VAL A 335 11.10 1.04 0.95
CA VAL A 335 12.42 0.55 0.57
C VAL A 335 12.97 1.43 -0.53
N SER A 336 14.12 2.00 -0.29
CA SER A 336 14.77 2.85 -1.29
C SER A 336 14.97 2.07 -2.60
N PRO A 337 14.58 2.64 -3.74
CA PRO A 337 14.86 2.02 -5.02
C PRO A 337 16.38 1.98 -5.24
N PRO A 338 16.87 0.97 -5.98
CA PRO A 338 18.28 0.89 -6.31
C PRO A 338 18.69 2.07 -7.21
N ARG A 339 19.98 2.42 -7.15
CA ARG A 339 20.54 3.48 -7.99
C ARG A 339 20.28 3.16 -9.47
N LYS A 340 19.82 4.14 -10.22
CA LYS A 340 19.67 4.04 -11.66
C LYS A 340 20.89 4.61 -12.37
N GLU A 341 21.28 3.98 -13.45
CA GLU A 341 22.28 4.47 -14.40
C GLU A 341 21.57 4.74 -15.72
N GLU A 342 21.83 5.91 -16.33
CA GLU A 342 21.12 6.36 -17.52
C GLU A 342 21.23 5.39 -18.69
N ASP A 343 22.42 4.83 -18.89
CA ASP A 343 22.73 3.88 -19.97
C ASP A 343 22.59 2.40 -19.58
N ALA A 344 22.11 2.11 -18.37
CA ALA A 344 21.96 0.74 -17.88
C ALA A 344 20.49 0.34 -17.87
N TYR A 345 20.05 -0.34 -18.92
CA TYR A 345 18.70 -0.88 -19.03
C TYR A 345 18.68 -2.24 -19.74
N CYS A 346 17.61 -2.99 -19.54
CA CYS A 346 17.32 -4.21 -20.27
C CYS A 346 15.80 -4.38 -20.42
N ASP A 347 15.38 -5.32 -21.26
CA ASP A 347 14.00 -5.74 -21.32
C ASP A 347 13.75 -6.87 -20.33
N LEU A 348 12.68 -6.76 -19.58
CA LEU A 348 12.22 -7.77 -18.63
C LEU A 348 10.94 -8.41 -19.15
N TYR A 349 10.95 -9.71 -19.33
CA TYR A 349 9.80 -10.54 -19.66
C TYR A 349 9.50 -11.50 -18.51
N VAL A 350 8.22 -11.72 -18.25
CA VAL A 350 7.77 -12.63 -17.18
C VAL A 350 7.07 -13.83 -17.81
N PHE A 351 7.60 -15.02 -17.57
CA PHE A 351 7.01 -16.27 -18.06
C PHE A 351 6.50 -17.12 -16.91
N LYS A 352 5.34 -17.75 -17.12
CA LYS A 352 4.74 -18.73 -16.21
C LYS A 352 5.05 -20.18 -16.65
N SER A 353 5.60 -20.36 -17.83
CA SER A 353 5.95 -21.65 -18.42
C SER A 353 7.45 -21.77 -18.63
N GLU A 354 8.02 -22.86 -18.13
CA GLU A 354 9.44 -23.19 -18.34
C GLU A 354 9.78 -23.33 -19.84
N SER A 355 8.89 -23.96 -20.59
CA SER A 355 9.07 -24.15 -22.04
C SER A 355 9.20 -22.82 -22.77
N GLN A 356 8.32 -21.85 -22.45
CA GLN A 356 8.36 -20.52 -23.07
C GLN A 356 9.61 -19.75 -22.64
N ALA A 357 9.98 -19.83 -21.37
CA ALA A 357 11.21 -19.22 -20.88
C ALA A 357 12.46 -19.79 -21.56
N LYS A 358 12.55 -21.12 -21.73
CA LYS A 358 13.64 -21.77 -22.46
C LYS A 358 13.70 -21.37 -23.94
N GLN A 359 12.53 -21.27 -24.61
CA GLN A 359 12.47 -20.77 -25.98
C GLN A 359 12.99 -19.34 -26.08
N PHE A 360 12.61 -18.47 -25.14
CA PHE A 360 13.15 -17.12 -25.04
C PHE A 360 14.67 -17.12 -24.91
N GLN A 361 15.20 -17.91 -23.99
CA GLN A 361 16.64 -18.03 -23.77
C GLN A 361 17.39 -18.51 -25.02
N ASN A 362 16.78 -19.43 -25.77
CA ASN A 362 17.32 -19.98 -27.01
C ASN A 362 17.13 -19.06 -28.24
N GLY A 363 16.66 -17.82 -28.06
CA GLY A 363 16.60 -16.83 -29.11
C GLY A 363 15.31 -16.79 -29.91
N ALA A 364 14.25 -17.49 -29.50
CA ALA A 364 12.96 -17.39 -30.16
C ALA A 364 12.46 -15.93 -30.20
N ALA A 365 11.76 -15.55 -31.29
CA ALA A 365 11.20 -14.24 -31.42
C ALA A 365 10.14 -14.02 -30.33
N VAL A 366 10.24 -12.89 -29.60
CA VAL A 366 9.42 -12.62 -28.42
C VAL A 366 7.93 -12.56 -28.76
N GLU A 367 7.60 -12.08 -29.94
CA GLU A 367 6.21 -11.94 -30.44
C GLU A 367 5.51 -13.31 -30.59
N LYS A 368 6.29 -14.40 -30.64
CA LYS A 368 5.80 -15.79 -30.73
C LYS A 368 5.68 -16.47 -29.38
N LEU A 369 6.10 -15.82 -28.31
CA LEU A 369 6.12 -16.39 -26.96
C LEU A 369 4.91 -15.91 -26.15
N ASN A 370 4.41 -16.79 -25.29
CA ASN A 370 3.39 -16.45 -24.32
C ASN A 370 4.05 -16.00 -23.02
N TYR A 371 3.98 -14.71 -22.74
CA TYR A 371 4.51 -14.10 -21.52
C TYR A 371 3.46 -13.22 -20.85
N ASP A 372 3.65 -12.91 -19.59
CA ASP A 372 2.75 -12.06 -18.80
C ASP A 372 2.99 -10.59 -19.13
N ILE A 373 2.23 -10.08 -20.12
CA ILE A 373 2.37 -8.71 -20.61
C ILE A 373 2.15 -7.64 -19.52
N ASN A 374 1.41 -7.97 -18.45
CA ASN A 374 1.11 -7.02 -17.38
C ASN A 374 2.31 -6.78 -16.46
N ASN A 375 3.23 -7.73 -16.41
CA ASN A 375 4.42 -7.70 -15.56
C ASN A 375 5.71 -7.56 -16.36
N CYS A 376 5.63 -7.39 -17.69
CA CYS A 376 6.78 -7.12 -18.56
C CYS A 376 7.10 -5.62 -18.60
N ILE A 377 8.39 -5.30 -18.66
CA ILE A 377 8.88 -3.92 -18.71
C ILE A 377 9.97 -3.86 -19.79
N ILE A 378 9.71 -3.12 -20.84
CA ILE A 378 10.68 -2.87 -21.90
C ILE A 378 11.55 -1.66 -21.53
N GLY A 379 12.86 -1.80 -21.68
CA GLY A 379 13.82 -0.77 -21.30
C GLY A 379 13.83 -0.49 -19.79
N THR A 380 13.64 -1.53 -18.95
CA THR A 380 13.67 -1.33 -17.49
C THR A 380 15.07 -0.93 -17.04
N GLN A 381 15.10 0.08 -16.20
CA GLN A 381 16.26 0.43 -15.38
C GLN A 381 16.19 -0.28 -14.03
N SER A 382 17.21 -0.08 -13.18
CA SER A 382 17.19 -0.56 -11.79
C SER A 382 15.89 -0.17 -11.10
N CYS A 383 15.20 -1.14 -10.48
CA CYS A 383 13.89 -0.92 -9.90
C CYS A 383 13.53 -1.94 -8.81
N ASN A 384 12.55 -1.56 -7.99
CA ASN A 384 11.80 -2.50 -7.14
C ASN A 384 10.44 -2.72 -7.80
N ASN A 385 9.99 -3.97 -7.85
CA ASN A 385 8.68 -4.29 -8.44
C ASN A 385 8.06 -5.53 -7.77
N ARG A 386 6.81 -5.81 -8.14
CA ARG A 386 6.09 -6.98 -7.65
C ARG A 386 5.30 -7.67 -8.77
N ILE A 387 5.09 -8.97 -8.59
CA ILE A 387 4.24 -9.80 -9.44
C ILE A 387 3.21 -10.49 -8.54
N PRO A 388 1.90 -10.27 -8.75
CA PRO A 388 0.85 -11.04 -8.10
C PRO A 388 0.92 -12.50 -8.55
N ILE A 389 0.81 -13.45 -7.60
CA ILE A 389 0.88 -14.88 -7.86
C ILE A 389 -0.51 -15.48 -7.71
N ASN A 390 -0.93 -16.25 -8.71
CA ASN A 390 -2.24 -16.88 -8.78
C ASN A 390 -2.14 -18.42 -8.84
N GLY A 391 -1.28 -18.99 -7.98
CA GLY A 391 -1.09 -20.44 -7.91
C GLY A 391 0.10 -20.96 -8.70
N GLU A 392 0.88 -20.11 -9.34
CA GLU A 392 2.12 -20.50 -10.00
C GLU A 392 3.13 -21.04 -8.96
N ARG A 393 3.82 -22.14 -9.32
CA ARG A 393 4.89 -22.75 -8.52
C ARG A 393 6.28 -22.24 -8.89
N CYS A 394 6.39 -21.62 -10.04
CA CYS A 394 7.61 -21.02 -10.54
C CYS A 394 7.29 -19.85 -11.47
N ILE A 395 8.04 -18.78 -11.33
CA ILE A 395 8.05 -17.64 -12.25
C ILE A 395 9.44 -17.56 -12.87
N TYR A 396 9.49 -17.29 -14.16
CA TYR A 396 10.74 -17.14 -14.90
C TYR A 396 10.86 -15.68 -15.34
N LEU A 397 11.92 -15.01 -14.85
CA LEU A 397 12.29 -13.67 -15.32
C LEU A 397 13.21 -13.83 -16.52
N GLY A 398 12.75 -13.46 -17.69
CA GLY A 398 13.53 -13.40 -18.91
C GLY A 398 14.10 -11.99 -19.09
N LEU A 399 15.39 -11.88 -19.25
CA LEU A 399 16.12 -10.63 -19.37
C LEU A 399 16.81 -10.58 -20.74
N LEU A 400 16.63 -9.47 -21.45
CA LEU A 400 17.20 -9.23 -22.77
C LEU A 400 17.98 -7.92 -22.75
N ASN A 401 19.26 -7.99 -23.09
CA ASN A 401 20.06 -6.82 -23.33
C ASN A 401 19.83 -6.34 -24.79
N GLY A 402 19.12 -5.21 -24.93
CA GLY A 402 18.87 -4.56 -26.23
C GLY A 402 19.98 -3.64 -26.72
N HIS A 403 21.06 -3.44 -25.95
CA HIS A 403 22.18 -2.59 -26.37
C HIS A 403 22.97 -3.19 -27.53
N THR A 404 23.34 -2.35 -28.48
CA THR A 404 24.14 -2.77 -29.63
C THR A 404 25.58 -3.16 -29.22
N ALA A 405 26.22 -2.37 -28.35
CA ALA A 405 27.64 -2.50 -28.02
C ALA A 405 27.96 -2.65 -26.52
N THR A 406 27.02 -2.30 -25.63
CA THR A 406 27.26 -2.26 -24.17
C THR A 406 26.76 -3.53 -23.49
N ASP A 407 27.63 -4.22 -22.76
CA ASP A 407 27.23 -5.32 -21.89
C ASP A 407 26.54 -4.76 -20.63
N VAL A 408 25.58 -5.49 -20.09
CA VAL A 408 24.92 -5.13 -18.83
C VAL A 408 25.09 -6.24 -17.80
N TYR A 409 25.24 -5.82 -16.55
CA TYR A 409 25.35 -6.68 -15.38
C TYR A 409 24.12 -6.45 -14.52
N ILE A 410 23.52 -7.54 -14.07
CA ILE A 410 22.23 -7.51 -13.37
C ILE A 410 22.37 -8.28 -12.07
N TRP A 411 21.90 -7.69 -10.99
CA TRP A 411 21.72 -8.33 -9.68
C TRP A 411 20.25 -8.39 -9.37
N ILE A 412 19.81 -9.55 -8.93
CA ILE A 412 18.41 -9.82 -8.62
C ILE A 412 18.32 -10.31 -7.19
N GLU A 413 17.53 -9.61 -6.41
CA GLU A 413 17.04 -10.05 -5.10
C GLU A 413 15.53 -10.25 -5.18
N ALA A 414 15.01 -11.25 -4.49
CA ALA A 414 13.57 -11.51 -4.50
C ALA A 414 13.11 -12.14 -3.19
N PHE A 415 11.91 -11.76 -2.78
CA PHE A 415 11.20 -12.40 -1.67
C PHE A 415 9.72 -12.57 -2.01
N VAL A 416 9.05 -13.43 -1.26
CA VAL A 416 7.63 -13.67 -1.41
C VAL A 416 6.86 -13.31 -0.15
N THR A 417 5.56 -13.02 -0.35
CA THR A 417 4.60 -12.90 0.73
C THR A 417 3.75 -14.14 0.80
N ILE A 418 3.63 -14.71 1.99
CA ILE A 418 2.81 -15.89 2.26
C ILE A 418 1.74 -15.47 3.27
N PRO A 419 0.44 -15.63 2.95
CA PRO A 419 -0.63 -15.38 3.91
C PRO A 419 -0.45 -16.23 5.15
N THR A 420 -0.61 -15.61 6.29
CA THR A 420 -0.56 -16.30 7.57
C THR A 420 -1.58 -15.73 8.53
N THR A 421 -1.86 -16.46 9.56
CA THR A 421 -2.76 -16.01 10.62
C THR A 421 -1.95 -15.55 11.81
N ALA A 422 -2.31 -14.40 12.34
CA ALA A 422 -1.80 -13.91 13.61
C ALA A 422 -2.96 -13.47 14.50
N TYR A 423 -2.64 -13.16 15.74
CA TYR A 423 -3.60 -12.69 16.73
C TYR A 423 -3.09 -11.40 17.35
N HIS A 424 -4.01 -10.51 17.65
CA HIS A 424 -3.74 -9.32 18.44
C HIS A 424 -4.82 -9.17 19.51
N LYS A 425 -4.52 -8.34 20.49
CA LYS A 425 -5.47 -7.89 21.49
C LYS A 425 -5.22 -6.43 21.81
N MET A 426 -6.24 -5.76 22.31
CA MET A 426 -6.07 -4.43 22.84
C MET A 426 -5.45 -4.49 24.22
N SER A 427 -4.49 -3.61 24.44
CA SER A 427 -3.91 -3.29 25.74
C SER A 427 -4.44 -1.94 26.18
N TYR A 428 -4.77 -1.80 27.45
CA TYR A 428 -5.36 -0.59 28.01
C TYR A 428 -4.46 -0.06 29.12
N LYS A 429 -4.17 1.22 29.04
CA LYS A 429 -3.41 1.92 30.09
C LYS A 429 -4.21 3.15 30.52
N ALA A 430 -4.51 3.23 31.79
CA ALA A 430 -5.12 4.40 32.38
C ALA A 430 -4.04 5.36 32.85
N GLU A 431 -4.04 6.56 32.32
CA GLU A 431 -3.11 7.63 32.70
C GLU A 431 -3.87 8.84 33.24
N ALA A 432 -3.31 9.46 34.29
CA ALA A 432 -3.90 10.67 34.82
C ALA A 432 -3.84 11.79 33.75
N ARG A 433 -4.96 12.45 33.50
CA ARG A 433 -4.96 13.64 32.67
C ARG A 433 -4.15 14.72 33.38
N LYS A 434 -3.10 15.20 32.78
CA LYS A 434 -2.50 16.48 33.15
C LYS A 434 -3.54 17.56 32.85
N GLN A 435 -4.07 18.17 33.90
CA GLN A 435 -4.93 19.36 33.78
C GLN A 435 -4.09 20.55 33.34
#